data_9ce4ae48b454cec0349852c912d9d818
#
_entry.id   9ce4ae48b454cec0349852c912d9d818
#
_cell.length_a   1.000
_cell.length_b   1.000
_cell.length_c   1.000
_cell.angle_alpha   90.00
_cell.angle_beta   90.00
_cell.angle_gamma   90.00
#
_symmetry.space_group_name_H-M   'P 1'
#
loop_
_entity.id
_entity.type
_entity.pdbx_description
1 polymer ?
#
loop_
_entity_poly.entity_id
_entity_poly.type
_entity_poly.pdbx_seq_one_letter_code
_entity_poly.pdbx_strand_id
1 'polypeptide(L)'
;MNKKVEALQNQVAELEEELSKLEDNLKDAETNNVEDYIKEGLEEAIATKKAELEKTQKELDAALNELGPDGDEEETPAPAPQPEKPAPAPAPKPEQPAPAPKPEKSADQQAEEDYARRSEEEYNRLTQQQPPKAEKPAPAPAPKPEQPAPAPKTGWKQENGMWYFYNTDGSMATGWLQNNGSWYYLNSNGAMATGWLQYNGSWYYLNANGAMATGWAKVNGSWYYLNANGSMATGWVKDGDTWYYLEASGAMKASQWFKVSDKWYYVNSNGAMATGWLQYNGSWYYLNANGAMATGWAKVNGSWYYLNANGSMATGWVKDGDTWYYLEASGAMKASQWFKVSDKWYYVNGSGSLAVNTTVDGYTVNENGEWV
;
A
#
# COMPACT_ATOMS: atom_id res chain seq x y z
N MET A 1 -8.11 -12.66 -17.88
CA MET A 1 -8.97 -11.72 -17.14
C MET A 1 -10.16 -11.35 -18.03
N ASN A 2 -11.39 -11.42 -17.51
CA ASN A 2 -12.59 -11.14 -18.30
C ASN A 2 -12.62 -9.66 -18.69
N LYS A 3 -12.75 -9.36 -19.99
CA LYS A 3 -12.80 -7.98 -20.53
C LYS A 3 -13.85 -7.09 -19.86
N LYS A 4 -14.95 -7.68 -19.35
CA LYS A 4 -15.99 -6.96 -18.62
C LYS A 4 -15.48 -6.47 -17.27
N VAL A 5 -14.76 -7.30 -16.53
CA VAL A 5 -14.17 -6.91 -15.22
C VAL A 5 -13.12 -5.83 -15.39
N GLU A 6 -12.24 -5.97 -16.38
CA GLU A 6 -11.22 -4.96 -16.68
C GLU A 6 -11.84 -3.61 -17.08
N ALA A 7 -12.91 -3.64 -17.89
CA ALA A 7 -13.65 -2.43 -18.25
C ALA A 7 -14.30 -1.76 -17.05
N LEU A 8 -14.92 -2.53 -16.15
CA LEU A 8 -15.55 -2.00 -14.92
C LEU A 8 -14.52 -1.47 -13.93
N GLN A 9 -13.35 -2.12 -13.81
CA GLN A 9 -12.25 -1.61 -12.98
C GLN A 9 -11.72 -0.27 -13.48
N ASN A 10 -11.55 -0.12 -14.80
CA ASN A 10 -11.14 1.15 -15.40
C ASN A 10 -12.21 2.23 -15.18
N GLN A 11 -13.49 1.88 -15.32
CA GLN A 11 -14.59 2.82 -15.09
C GLN A 11 -14.69 3.27 -13.63
N VAL A 12 -14.45 2.39 -12.67
CA VAL A 12 -14.35 2.75 -11.25
C VAL A 12 -13.22 3.74 -11.02
N ALA A 13 -12.03 3.48 -11.57
CA ALA A 13 -10.88 4.37 -11.44
C ALA A 13 -11.13 5.76 -12.06
N GLU A 14 -11.80 5.84 -13.22
CA GLU A 14 -12.17 7.11 -13.86
C GLU A 14 -13.18 7.89 -12.99
N LEU A 15 -14.19 7.22 -12.43
CA LEU A 15 -15.18 7.85 -11.57
C LEU A 15 -14.57 8.35 -10.25
N GLU A 16 -13.61 7.62 -9.68
CA GLU A 16 -12.87 8.06 -8.49
C GLU A 16 -12.02 9.31 -8.78
N GLU A 17 -11.37 9.39 -9.94
CA GLU A 17 -10.61 10.58 -10.34
C GLU A 17 -11.50 11.79 -10.59
N GLU A 18 -12.65 11.60 -11.26
CA GLU A 18 -13.63 12.68 -11.48
C GLU A 18 -14.24 13.17 -10.16
N LEU A 19 -14.56 12.26 -9.24
CA LEU A 19 -15.06 12.60 -7.92
C LEU A 19 -14.06 13.42 -7.12
N SER A 20 -12.79 13.02 -7.12
CA SER A 20 -11.72 13.76 -6.45
C SER A 20 -11.59 15.19 -6.99
N LYS A 21 -11.68 15.39 -8.31
CA LYS A 21 -11.64 16.73 -8.93
C LYS A 21 -12.83 17.59 -8.52
N LEU A 22 -14.03 17.01 -8.42
CA LEU A 22 -15.23 17.74 -7.98
C LEU A 22 -15.13 18.13 -6.50
N GLU A 23 -14.62 17.25 -5.64
CA GLU A 23 -14.40 17.54 -4.22
C GLU A 23 -13.34 18.64 -4.02
N ASP A 24 -12.28 18.63 -4.81
CA ASP A 24 -11.27 19.71 -4.81
C ASP A 24 -11.88 21.05 -5.27
N ASN A 25 -12.70 21.04 -6.32
CA ASN A 25 -13.39 22.25 -6.81
C ASN A 25 -14.38 22.80 -5.76
N LEU A 26 -15.10 21.94 -5.05
CA LEU A 26 -15.98 22.35 -3.96
C LEU A 26 -15.18 23.02 -2.83
N LYS A 27 -14.09 22.43 -2.42
CA LYS A 27 -13.19 22.95 -1.40
C LYS A 27 -12.60 24.32 -1.81
N ASP A 28 -12.23 24.48 -3.07
CA ASP A 28 -11.77 25.74 -3.61
C ASP A 28 -12.89 26.79 -3.62
N ALA A 29 -14.12 26.40 -3.99
CA ALA A 29 -15.29 27.27 -3.94
C ALA A 29 -15.64 27.72 -2.52
N GLU A 30 -15.52 26.86 -1.53
CA GLU A 30 -15.69 27.17 -0.11
C GLU A 30 -14.62 28.16 0.37
N THR A 31 -13.35 27.93 -0.01
CA THR A 31 -12.20 28.75 0.41
C THR A 31 -12.24 30.14 -0.18
N ASN A 32 -12.69 30.28 -1.43
CA ASN A 32 -12.72 31.53 -2.18
C ASN A 32 -14.03 32.29 -2.04
N ASN A 33 -14.92 31.88 -1.14
CA ASN A 33 -16.22 32.49 -0.88
C ASN A 33 -17.07 32.72 -2.15
N VAL A 34 -17.09 31.67 -3.02
CA VAL A 34 -17.88 31.64 -4.26
C VAL A 34 -19.37 31.63 -3.92
N GLU A 35 -20.21 32.11 -4.83
CA GLU A 35 -21.67 32.18 -4.65
C GLU A 35 -22.29 30.80 -4.36
N ASP A 36 -23.24 30.77 -3.43
CA ASP A 36 -23.80 29.53 -2.86
C ASP A 36 -24.42 28.60 -3.92
N TYR A 37 -25.02 29.14 -5.00
CA TYR A 37 -25.57 28.32 -6.09
C TYR A 37 -24.51 27.48 -6.85
N ILE A 38 -23.24 27.95 -6.87
CA ILE A 38 -22.13 27.19 -7.46
C ILE A 38 -21.73 26.04 -6.54
N LYS A 39 -21.71 26.27 -5.23
CA LYS A 39 -21.45 25.22 -4.23
C LYS A 39 -22.53 24.14 -4.26
N GLU A 40 -23.81 24.54 -4.29
CA GLU A 40 -24.94 23.61 -4.42
C GLU A 40 -24.83 22.76 -5.69
N GLY A 41 -24.46 23.37 -6.83
CA GLY A 41 -24.21 22.65 -8.08
C GLY A 41 -23.07 21.64 -8.00
N LEU A 42 -21.98 21.97 -7.30
CA LEU A 42 -20.86 21.04 -7.07
C LEU A 42 -21.24 19.91 -6.12
N GLU A 43 -21.99 20.18 -5.04
CA GLU A 43 -22.51 19.17 -4.11
C GLU A 43 -23.45 18.19 -4.81
N GLU A 44 -24.34 18.68 -5.69
CA GLU A 44 -25.23 17.82 -6.49
C GLU A 44 -24.43 16.97 -7.48
N ALA A 45 -23.39 17.52 -8.14
CA ALA A 45 -22.52 16.79 -9.02
C ALA A 45 -21.73 15.68 -8.26
N ILE A 46 -21.22 16.00 -7.07
CA ILE A 46 -20.52 15.04 -6.18
C ILE A 46 -21.48 13.91 -5.77
N ALA A 47 -22.70 14.24 -5.36
CA ALA A 47 -23.71 13.25 -4.97
C ALA A 47 -24.04 12.31 -6.13
N THR A 48 -24.18 12.84 -7.35
CA THR A 48 -24.45 12.07 -8.57
C THR A 48 -23.26 11.14 -8.87
N LYS A 49 -22.02 11.63 -8.82
CA LYS A 49 -20.84 10.80 -9.06
C LYS A 49 -20.64 9.71 -8.02
N LYS A 50 -20.93 9.98 -6.75
CA LYS A 50 -20.92 8.97 -5.68
C LYS A 50 -21.92 7.85 -5.95
N ALA A 51 -23.13 8.19 -6.42
CA ALA A 51 -24.13 7.20 -6.78
C ALA A 51 -23.73 6.35 -8.00
N GLU A 52 -23.09 6.97 -9.02
CA GLU A 52 -22.55 6.26 -10.18
C GLU A 52 -21.41 5.31 -9.77
N LEU A 53 -20.49 5.77 -8.92
CA LEU A 53 -19.40 4.98 -8.39
C LEU A 53 -19.91 3.77 -7.61
N GLU A 54 -20.87 3.97 -6.70
CA GLU A 54 -21.49 2.88 -5.92
C GLU A 54 -22.17 1.85 -6.83
N LYS A 55 -22.86 2.31 -7.87
CA LYS A 55 -23.51 1.43 -8.85
C LYS A 55 -22.47 0.61 -9.63
N THR A 56 -21.44 1.26 -10.15
CA THR A 56 -20.38 0.61 -10.94
C THR A 56 -19.58 -0.37 -10.06
N GLN A 57 -19.36 -0.05 -8.80
CA GLN A 57 -18.72 -0.94 -7.83
C GLN A 57 -19.56 -2.19 -7.58
N LYS A 58 -20.88 -2.05 -7.43
CA LYS A 58 -21.80 -3.21 -7.30
C LYS A 58 -21.83 -4.07 -8.56
N GLU A 59 -21.75 -3.44 -9.74
CA GLU A 59 -21.67 -4.16 -11.01
C GLU A 59 -20.32 -4.91 -11.16
N LEU A 60 -19.24 -4.31 -10.68
CA LEU A 60 -17.92 -4.94 -10.62
C LEU A 60 -17.92 -6.12 -9.67
N ASP A 61 -18.47 -5.96 -8.46
CA ASP A 61 -18.59 -7.03 -7.46
C ASP A 61 -19.47 -8.18 -7.98
N ALA A 62 -20.57 -7.86 -8.67
CA ALA A 62 -21.42 -8.86 -9.31
C ALA A 62 -20.69 -9.59 -10.45
N ALA A 63 -19.95 -8.87 -11.31
CA ALA A 63 -19.18 -9.46 -12.38
C ALA A 63 -18.02 -10.34 -11.87
N LEU A 64 -17.41 -9.95 -10.74
CA LEU A 64 -16.40 -10.75 -10.05
C LEU A 64 -17.03 -12.02 -9.43
N ASN A 65 -18.24 -11.91 -8.90
CA ASN A 65 -18.99 -13.06 -8.35
C ASN A 65 -19.49 -13.99 -9.46
N GLU A 66 -19.92 -13.46 -10.62
CA GLU A 66 -20.31 -14.25 -11.80
C GLU A 66 -19.13 -15.03 -12.40
N LEU A 67 -17.91 -14.52 -12.27
CA LEU A 67 -16.70 -15.22 -12.73
C LEU A 67 -16.37 -16.45 -11.86
N GLY A 68 -17.01 -16.60 -10.69
CA GLY A 68 -16.65 -17.65 -9.75
C GLY A 68 -15.18 -17.58 -9.32
N PRO A 69 -14.73 -18.46 -8.45
CA PRO A 69 -13.32 -18.61 -8.14
C PRO A 69 -12.48 -19.09 -9.36
N ASP A 70 -13.14 -19.61 -10.39
CA ASP A 70 -12.55 -19.97 -11.69
C ASP A 70 -13.43 -19.38 -12.79
N GLY A 71 -12.86 -18.59 -13.68
CA GLY A 71 -13.56 -17.90 -14.78
C GLY A 71 -14.07 -18.83 -15.88
N ASP A 72 -14.71 -19.94 -15.54
CA ASP A 72 -15.42 -20.85 -16.42
C ASP A 72 -16.79 -21.21 -15.85
N GLU A 73 -17.75 -21.32 -16.76
CA GLU A 73 -19.19 -21.53 -16.59
C GLU A 73 -19.53 -22.58 -15.54
N GLU A 74 -20.69 -22.38 -14.88
CA GLU A 74 -21.41 -23.29 -14.01
C GLU A 74 -21.29 -24.76 -14.49
N GLU A 75 -20.31 -25.49 -14.03
CA GLU A 75 -20.34 -26.94 -14.07
C GLU A 75 -20.64 -27.46 -12.67
N THR A 76 -21.79 -28.14 -12.55
CA THR A 76 -22.06 -29.17 -11.56
C THR A 76 -20.79 -29.97 -11.28
N PRO A 77 -20.53 -30.45 -10.03
CA PRO A 77 -19.29 -31.13 -9.70
C PRO A 77 -19.00 -32.23 -10.73
N ALA A 78 -17.97 -31.97 -11.55
CA ALA A 78 -17.56 -32.84 -12.62
C ALA A 78 -17.12 -34.19 -12.04
N PRO A 79 -17.51 -35.30 -12.66
CA PRO A 79 -16.91 -36.60 -12.37
C PRO A 79 -15.40 -36.50 -12.61
N ALA A 80 -14.62 -37.26 -11.84
CA ALA A 80 -13.19 -37.38 -11.95
C ALA A 80 -12.71 -37.44 -13.42
N PRO A 81 -11.54 -36.85 -13.75
CA PRO A 81 -11.10 -36.65 -15.11
C PRO A 81 -11.01 -37.95 -15.91
N GLN A 82 -11.50 -37.94 -17.14
CA GLN A 82 -11.15 -38.94 -18.11
C GLN A 82 -9.76 -38.64 -18.67
N PRO A 83 -8.80 -39.60 -18.61
CA PRO A 83 -7.46 -39.37 -19.11
C PRO A 83 -7.40 -39.47 -20.63
N GLU A 84 -6.82 -38.48 -21.28
CA GLU A 84 -6.19 -38.69 -22.58
C GLU A 84 -4.87 -39.43 -22.38
N LYS A 85 -4.61 -40.43 -23.24
CA LYS A 85 -3.56 -41.45 -23.14
C LYS A 85 -2.17 -40.80 -23.29
N PRO A 86 -1.27 -40.86 -22.27
CA PRO A 86 0.10 -40.39 -22.46
C PRO A 86 0.99 -41.48 -23.05
N ALA A 87 1.89 -41.07 -23.95
CA ALA A 87 3.06 -41.86 -24.31
C ALA A 87 4.08 -41.84 -23.15
N PRO A 88 4.79 -42.92 -22.85
CA PRO A 88 5.66 -42.99 -21.67
C PRO A 88 6.96 -42.22 -21.90
N ALA A 89 7.25 -41.29 -21.02
CA ALA A 89 8.58 -40.72 -20.84
C ALA A 89 9.13 -41.11 -19.46
N PRO A 90 10.43 -41.36 -19.33
CA PRO A 90 11.04 -41.88 -18.09
C PRO A 90 11.03 -40.85 -16.97
N ALA A 91 10.73 -41.33 -15.76
CA ALA A 91 10.71 -40.52 -14.55
C ALA A 91 12.07 -39.84 -14.24
N PRO A 92 12.13 -38.58 -14.00
CA PRO A 92 13.28 -37.97 -13.37
C PRO A 92 13.25 -38.22 -11.85
N LYS A 93 14.41 -38.60 -11.33
CA LYS A 93 14.73 -38.75 -9.92
C LYS A 93 14.43 -37.43 -9.21
N PRO A 94 13.90 -37.45 -7.98
CA PRO A 94 13.69 -36.21 -7.23
C PRO A 94 15.04 -35.57 -6.88
N GLU A 95 15.35 -34.47 -7.54
CA GLU A 95 16.40 -33.59 -7.10
C GLU A 95 15.89 -32.79 -5.88
N GLN A 96 16.69 -32.82 -4.84
CA GLN A 96 16.53 -32.06 -3.64
C GLN A 96 16.46 -30.55 -4.04
N PRO A 97 15.48 -29.76 -3.59
CA PRO A 97 15.44 -28.35 -3.92
C PRO A 97 16.73 -27.69 -3.49
N ALA A 98 17.41 -27.04 -4.42
CA ALA A 98 18.54 -26.16 -4.13
C ALA A 98 18.09 -25.10 -3.11
N PRO A 99 18.99 -24.67 -2.18
CA PRO A 99 18.66 -23.60 -1.26
C PRO A 99 18.22 -22.38 -2.07
N ALA A 100 17.10 -21.79 -1.66
CA ALA A 100 16.55 -20.59 -2.28
C ALA A 100 17.68 -19.54 -2.38
N PRO A 101 17.85 -18.90 -3.53
CA PRO A 101 18.79 -17.80 -3.64
C PRO A 101 18.40 -16.74 -2.61
N LYS A 102 19.40 -16.19 -1.92
CA LYS A 102 19.21 -14.99 -1.10
C LYS A 102 18.43 -14.00 -1.94
N PRO A 103 17.35 -13.39 -1.40
CA PRO A 103 16.58 -12.43 -2.18
C PRO A 103 17.52 -11.32 -2.65
N GLU A 104 17.78 -11.27 -3.94
CA GLU A 104 18.33 -10.08 -4.56
C GLU A 104 17.28 -8.99 -4.32
N LYS A 105 17.72 -7.86 -3.75
CA LYS A 105 16.86 -6.70 -3.53
C LYS A 105 16.24 -6.31 -4.86
N SER A 106 14.92 -6.16 -4.89
CA SER A 106 14.23 -5.73 -6.10
C SER A 106 14.73 -4.34 -6.52
N ALA A 107 14.63 -4.02 -7.81
CA ALA A 107 14.99 -2.69 -8.31
C ALA A 107 14.24 -1.58 -7.54
N ASP A 108 13.02 -1.86 -7.08
CA ASP A 108 12.21 -0.95 -6.25
C ASP A 108 12.79 -0.78 -4.84
N GLN A 109 13.29 -1.87 -4.22
CA GLN A 109 13.97 -1.78 -2.92
C GLN A 109 15.31 -1.04 -3.02
N GLN A 110 16.03 -1.21 -4.11
CA GLN A 110 17.25 -0.44 -4.38
C GLN A 110 16.94 1.03 -4.66
N ALA A 111 15.85 1.32 -5.39
CA ALA A 111 15.41 2.68 -5.64
C ALA A 111 14.95 3.38 -4.35
N GLU A 112 14.28 2.66 -3.44
CA GLU A 112 13.88 3.18 -2.12
C GLU A 112 15.08 3.44 -1.20
N GLU A 113 16.05 2.51 -1.16
CA GLU A 113 17.29 2.72 -0.38
C GLU A 113 18.13 3.87 -0.95
N ASP A 114 18.22 4.00 -2.29
CA ASP A 114 18.89 5.11 -2.96
C ASP A 114 18.17 6.44 -2.76
N TYR A 115 16.83 6.43 -2.70
CA TYR A 115 16.02 7.61 -2.37
C TYR A 115 16.22 8.04 -0.91
N ALA A 116 16.16 7.07 0.03
CA ALA A 116 16.40 7.34 1.45
C ALA A 116 17.81 7.89 1.69
N ARG A 117 18.83 7.30 1.03
CA ARG A 117 20.21 7.78 1.10
C ARG A 117 20.39 9.18 0.52
N ARG A 118 19.78 9.48 -0.63
CA ARG A 118 19.81 10.84 -1.23
C ARG A 118 19.12 11.87 -0.35
N SER A 119 17.99 11.48 0.28
CA SER A 119 17.26 12.34 1.22
C SER A 119 18.11 12.66 2.45
N GLU A 120 18.84 11.68 2.97
CA GLU A 120 19.74 11.84 4.11
C GLU A 120 21.01 12.67 3.75
N GLU A 121 21.57 12.45 2.55
CA GLU A 121 22.70 13.25 2.02
C GLU A 121 22.29 14.72 1.78
N GLU A 122 21.08 14.95 1.28
CA GLU A 122 20.55 16.30 1.05
C GLU A 122 20.23 17.02 2.37
N TYR A 123 19.68 16.29 3.34
CA TYR A 123 19.51 16.80 4.72
C TYR A 123 20.85 17.21 5.33
N ASN A 124 21.87 16.34 5.24
CA ASN A 124 23.21 16.64 5.75
C ASN A 124 23.89 17.80 5.00
N ARG A 125 23.65 17.93 3.69
CA ARG A 125 24.13 19.06 2.89
C ARG A 125 23.46 20.39 3.29
N LEU A 126 22.16 20.38 3.55
CA LEU A 126 21.40 21.57 3.98
C LEU A 126 21.77 21.99 5.41
N THR A 127 22.08 21.04 6.29
CA THR A 127 22.51 21.32 7.67
C THR A 127 23.96 21.78 7.78
N GLN A 128 24.81 21.48 6.77
CA GLN A 128 26.23 21.89 6.76
C GLN A 128 26.48 23.22 6.04
N GLN A 129 25.49 23.84 5.41
CA GLN A 129 25.63 25.19 4.86
C GLN A 129 25.53 26.21 5.99
N GLN A 130 26.68 26.49 6.63
CA GLN A 130 26.80 27.69 7.47
C GLN A 130 26.64 28.94 6.60
N PRO A 131 25.88 29.95 7.07
CA PRO A 131 25.80 31.23 6.37
C PRO A 131 27.21 31.87 6.28
N PRO A 132 27.52 32.58 5.17
CA PRO A 132 28.83 33.20 4.99
C PRO A 132 29.10 34.23 6.09
N LYS A 133 30.30 34.16 6.63
CA LYS A 133 30.81 35.05 7.66
C LYS A 133 30.96 36.45 7.08
N ALA A 134 30.15 37.41 7.56
CA ALA A 134 30.26 38.80 7.15
C ALA A 134 31.57 39.41 7.66
N GLU A 135 32.38 39.97 6.76
CA GLU A 135 33.53 40.79 7.09
C GLU A 135 33.11 42.13 7.71
N LYS A 136 33.88 42.54 8.71
CA LYS A 136 33.64 43.73 9.53
C LYS A 136 34.17 45.01 8.82
N PRO A 137 33.34 46.04 8.56
CA PRO A 137 33.83 47.31 8.08
C PRO A 137 34.51 48.11 9.20
N ALA A 138 35.49 48.93 8.82
CA ALA A 138 36.30 49.76 9.70
C ALA A 138 35.48 50.91 10.35
N PRO A 139 35.91 51.44 11.51
CA PRO A 139 35.14 52.37 12.31
C PRO A 139 35.12 53.79 11.74
N ALA A 140 33.90 54.36 11.61
CA ALA A 140 33.71 55.78 11.36
C ALA A 140 33.46 56.59 12.69
N PRO A 141 33.70 57.89 12.73
CA PRO A 141 33.81 58.66 13.96
C PRO A 141 32.47 58.85 14.71
N ALA A 142 32.58 58.91 16.04
CA ALA A 142 31.45 58.93 16.98
C ALA A 142 30.50 60.10 16.80
N PRO A 143 29.17 59.86 16.74
CA PRO A 143 28.16 60.87 16.91
C PRO A 143 27.69 61.01 18.37
N LYS A 144 27.20 62.20 18.68
CA LYS A 144 26.60 62.65 19.94
C LYS A 144 25.55 61.69 20.54
N PRO A 145 25.34 61.65 21.87
CA PRO A 145 24.42 60.74 22.50
C PRO A 145 22.98 61.05 22.09
N GLU A 146 22.44 60.23 21.19
CA GLU A 146 20.99 60.11 20.95
C GLU A 146 20.36 59.22 22.00
N GLN A 147 19.14 59.59 22.40
CA GLN A 147 18.27 58.83 23.28
C GLN A 147 18.22 57.34 22.84
N PRO A 148 18.37 56.37 23.74
CA PRO A 148 18.46 54.98 23.33
C PRO A 148 17.22 54.61 22.50
N ALA A 149 17.45 54.20 21.26
CA ALA A 149 16.42 53.60 20.42
C ALA A 149 15.80 52.40 21.17
N PRO A 150 14.49 52.20 21.09
CA PRO A 150 13.87 51.03 21.72
C PRO A 150 14.61 49.77 21.26
N ALA A 151 14.96 48.93 22.24
CA ALA A 151 15.69 47.69 21.96
C ALA A 151 15.05 46.93 20.80
N PRO A 152 15.84 46.46 19.80
CA PRO A 152 15.26 45.80 18.64
C PRO A 152 14.44 44.61 19.09
N LYS A 153 13.25 44.46 18.51
CA LYS A 153 12.43 43.24 18.72
C LYS A 153 13.27 42.06 18.29
N THR A 154 13.43 41.05 19.16
CA THR A 154 14.15 39.82 18.85
C THR A 154 13.31 38.63 19.27
N GLY A 155 13.50 37.51 18.57
CA GLY A 155 12.77 36.28 18.83
C GLY A 155 11.30 36.31 18.38
N TRP A 156 10.50 35.39 18.89
CA TRP A 156 9.10 35.26 18.55
C TRP A 156 8.25 36.43 19.08
N LYS A 157 7.44 36.98 18.21
CA LYS A 157 6.44 38.04 18.52
C LYS A 157 5.12 37.73 17.86
N GLN A 158 4.02 37.94 18.59
CA GLN A 158 2.68 37.87 18.03
C GLN A 158 2.16 39.24 17.72
N GLU A 159 1.77 39.46 16.48
CA GLU A 159 1.22 40.76 16.01
C GLU A 159 -0.03 40.46 15.17
N ASN A 160 -1.16 41.10 15.50
CA ASN A 160 -2.44 40.89 14.81
C ASN A 160 -2.86 39.39 14.68
N GLY A 161 -2.60 38.60 15.71
CA GLY A 161 -2.93 37.15 15.73
C GLY A 161 -1.94 36.25 14.99
N MET A 162 -0.97 36.79 14.28
CA MET A 162 0.07 36.05 13.57
C MET A 162 1.39 36.05 14.33
N TRP A 163 2.17 34.98 14.22
CA TRP A 163 3.50 34.89 14.80
C TRP A 163 4.56 35.25 13.78
N TYR A 164 5.57 36.04 14.24
CA TYR A 164 6.74 36.49 13.49
C TYR A 164 7.99 36.19 14.30
N PHE A 165 9.11 35.99 13.62
CA PHE A 165 10.41 35.84 14.27
C PHE A 165 11.34 36.98 13.83
N TYR A 166 11.90 37.68 14.79
CA TYR A 166 12.85 38.75 14.56
C TYR A 166 14.27 38.31 14.93
N ASN A 167 15.18 38.48 13.99
CA ASN A 167 16.60 38.22 14.18
C ASN A 167 17.22 39.18 15.21
N THR A 168 18.46 38.88 15.64
CA THR A 168 19.17 39.71 16.63
C THR A 168 19.45 41.15 16.14
N ASP A 169 19.49 41.35 14.83
CA ASP A 169 19.61 42.66 14.18
C ASP A 169 18.28 43.41 14.05
N GLY A 170 17.17 42.80 14.50
CA GLY A 170 15.82 43.33 14.39
C GLY A 170 15.14 43.10 13.04
N SER A 171 15.79 42.46 12.10
CA SER A 171 15.18 42.07 10.82
C SER A 171 14.18 40.91 11.02
N MET A 172 13.14 40.88 10.22
CA MET A 172 12.13 39.84 10.23
C MET A 172 12.65 38.60 9.44
N ALA A 173 12.60 37.43 10.07
CA ALA A 173 12.95 36.18 9.41
C ALA A 173 11.92 35.76 8.37
N THR A 174 12.38 35.13 7.28
CA THR A 174 11.55 34.50 6.25
C THR A 174 12.17 33.14 5.84
N GLY A 175 11.37 32.22 5.30
CA GLY A 175 11.82 30.90 4.94
C GLY A 175 11.96 29.98 6.15
N TRP A 176 12.77 28.93 5.99
CA TRP A 176 13.01 27.95 7.06
C TRP A 176 13.85 28.54 8.20
N LEU A 177 13.38 28.36 9.41
CA LEU A 177 14.01 28.78 10.65
C LEU A 177 14.11 27.62 11.62
N GLN A 178 15.30 27.33 12.12
CA GLN A 178 15.48 26.42 13.24
C GLN A 178 15.55 27.21 14.55
N ASN A 179 14.69 26.88 15.49
CA ASN A 179 14.67 27.50 16.79
C ASN A 179 14.32 26.49 17.89
N ASN A 180 15.16 26.42 18.93
CA ASN A 180 15.01 25.47 20.05
C ASN A 180 14.79 24.00 19.61
N GLY A 181 15.53 23.54 18.60
CA GLY A 181 15.48 22.16 18.11
C GLY A 181 14.29 21.85 17.19
N SER A 182 13.41 22.81 16.93
CA SER A 182 12.29 22.65 15.99
C SER A 182 12.48 23.51 14.75
N TRP A 183 11.98 23.04 13.62
CA TRP A 183 11.94 23.80 12.37
C TRP A 183 10.59 24.48 12.22
N TYR A 184 10.62 25.71 11.71
CA TYR A 184 9.48 26.58 11.42
C TYR A 184 9.64 27.15 10.02
N TYR A 185 8.55 27.51 9.39
CA TYR A 185 8.59 28.21 8.11
C TYR A 185 7.88 29.57 8.24
N LEU A 186 8.60 30.64 7.88
CA LEU A 186 8.06 31.99 7.82
C LEU A 186 7.79 32.35 6.35
N ASN A 187 6.57 32.69 6.03
CA ASN A 187 6.18 33.11 4.70
C ASN A 187 6.98 34.37 4.25
N SER A 188 6.88 34.73 2.98
CA SER A 188 7.56 35.94 2.46
C SER A 188 7.17 37.23 3.17
N ASN A 189 5.98 37.28 3.78
CA ASN A 189 5.51 38.40 4.63
C ASN A 189 5.96 38.27 6.11
N GLY A 190 6.78 37.26 6.42
CA GLY A 190 7.27 36.98 7.77
C GLY A 190 6.30 36.21 8.67
N ALA A 191 5.06 36.03 8.28
CA ALA A 191 4.09 35.28 9.09
C ALA A 191 4.45 33.81 9.17
N MET A 192 4.41 33.21 10.37
CA MET A 192 4.64 31.80 10.61
C MET A 192 3.58 30.95 9.90
N ALA A 193 4.01 29.99 9.11
CA ALA A 193 3.13 29.04 8.45
C ALA A 193 2.65 27.94 9.42
N THR A 194 1.44 27.45 9.19
CA THR A 194 0.84 26.27 9.84
C THR A 194 0.12 25.45 8.79
N GLY A 195 -0.10 24.16 9.07
CA GLY A 195 -0.73 23.25 8.11
C GLY A 195 0.22 22.77 7.00
N TRP A 196 -0.34 22.38 5.87
CA TRP A 196 0.44 21.88 4.74
C TRP A 196 1.20 23.01 4.03
N LEU A 197 2.46 22.74 3.76
CA LEU A 197 3.37 23.63 3.04
C LEU A 197 4.02 22.85 1.90
N GLN A 198 3.92 23.35 0.67
CA GLN A 198 4.71 22.84 -0.45
C GLN A 198 5.97 23.69 -0.60
N TYR A 199 7.13 23.05 -0.55
CA TYR A 199 8.42 23.70 -0.71
C TYR A 199 9.37 22.82 -1.52
N ASN A 200 9.95 23.38 -2.57
CA ASN A 200 10.89 22.68 -3.48
C ASN A 200 10.38 21.29 -3.96
N GLY A 201 9.09 21.20 -4.30
CA GLY A 201 8.49 19.97 -4.80
C GLY A 201 8.09 18.95 -3.74
N SER A 202 8.41 19.19 -2.47
CA SER A 202 8.01 18.31 -1.36
C SER A 202 6.94 18.97 -0.49
N TRP A 203 6.09 18.15 0.12
CA TRP A 203 5.11 18.59 1.09
C TRP A 203 5.65 18.42 2.51
N TYR A 204 5.36 19.41 3.35
CA TYR A 204 5.69 19.45 4.77
C TYR A 204 4.44 19.79 5.57
N TYR A 205 4.37 19.35 6.81
CA TYR A 205 3.28 19.72 7.69
C TYR A 205 3.80 20.50 8.90
N LEU A 206 3.29 21.72 9.08
CA LEU A 206 3.58 22.57 10.22
C LEU A 206 2.42 22.44 11.21
N ASN A 207 2.70 22.02 12.42
CA ASN A 207 1.71 21.89 13.49
C ASN A 207 1.05 23.24 13.81
N ALA A 208 -0.02 23.24 14.59
CA ALA A 208 -0.70 24.46 14.99
C ALA A 208 0.22 25.47 15.72
N ASN A 209 1.28 24.99 16.35
CA ASN A 209 2.32 25.83 16.97
C ASN A 209 3.44 26.25 16.00
N GLY A 210 3.31 25.94 14.71
CA GLY A 210 4.27 26.22 13.64
C GLY A 210 5.45 25.26 13.55
N ALA A 211 5.63 24.35 14.51
CA ALA A 211 6.72 23.38 14.46
C ALA A 211 6.49 22.35 13.34
N MET A 212 7.53 22.09 12.52
CA MET A 212 7.50 21.07 11.48
C MET A 212 7.29 19.69 12.09
N ALA A 213 6.31 18.97 11.57
CA ALA A 213 6.03 17.58 11.97
C ALA A 213 7.03 16.61 11.37
N THR A 214 7.33 15.56 12.10
CA THR A 214 8.03 14.34 11.64
C THR A 214 7.33 13.11 12.20
N GLY A 215 7.49 11.96 11.54
CA GLY A 215 6.76 10.75 11.90
C GLY A 215 5.27 10.83 11.53
N TRP A 216 4.44 10.09 12.23
CA TRP A 216 3.01 10.02 11.95
C TRP A 216 2.24 11.28 12.37
N ALA A 217 1.45 11.81 11.45
CA ALA A 217 0.54 12.92 11.67
C ALA A 217 -0.87 12.58 11.17
N LYS A 218 -1.89 12.86 11.99
CA LYS A 218 -3.29 12.71 11.57
C LYS A 218 -3.86 14.06 11.22
N VAL A 219 -4.22 14.25 9.97
CA VAL A 219 -4.75 15.51 9.46
C VAL A 219 -6.08 15.24 8.76
N ASN A 220 -7.13 15.93 9.18
CA ASN A 220 -8.48 15.81 8.62
C ASN A 220 -8.97 14.35 8.51
N GLY A 221 -8.64 13.51 9.51
CA GLY A 221 -9.06 12.12 9.57
C GLY A 221 -8.09 11.12 8.91
N SER A 222 -7.22 11.55 8.01
CA SER A 222 -6.22 10.72 7.33
C SER A 222 -4.87 10.75 8.05
N TRP A 223 -4.17 9.61 8.00
CA TRP A 223 -2.80 9.51 8.50
C TRP A 223 -1.79 9.77 7.39
N TYR A 224 -0.75 10.51 7.73
CA TYR A 224 0.40 10.83 6.88
C TYR A 224 1.69 10.51 7.62
N TYR A 225 2.73 10.21 6.88
CA TYR A 225 4.07 10.02 7.45
C TYR A 225 5.02 11.08 6.92
N LEU A 226 5.63 11.83 7.84
CA LEU A 226 6.63 12.84 7.55
C LEU A 226 8.00 12.23 7.86
N ASN A 227 8.89 12.20 6.88
CA ASN A 227 10.25 11.71 7.04
C ASN A 227 11.01 12.52 8.11
N ALA A 228 12.17 12.06 8.52
CA ALA A 228 13.01 12.76 9.51
C ALA A 228 13.36 14.19 9.08
N ASN A 229 13.44 14.46 7.78
CA ASN A 229 13.64 15.80 7.22
C ASN A 229 12.35 16.62 7.08
N GLY A 230 11.22 16.09 7.53
CA GLY A 230 9.88 16.71 7.45
C GLY A 230 9.15 16.53 6.13
N SER A 231 9.78 15.99 5.08
CA SER A 231 9.09 15.77 3.81
C SER A 231 8.03 14.67 3.94
N MET A 232 6.87 14.86 3.32
CA MET A 232 5.80 13.86 3.30
C MET A 232 6.24 12.63 2.50
N ALA A 233 6.07 11.46 3.09
CA ALA A 233 6.35 10.19 2.45
C ALA A 233 5.18 9.74 1.55
N THR A 234 5.51 9.02 0.49
CA THR A 234 4.58 8.28 -0.37
C THR A 234 5.11 6.89 -0.64
N GLY A 235 4.25 5.95 -1.04
CA GLY A 235 4.67 4.57 -1.25
C GLY A 235 4.85 3.80 0.06
N TRP A 236 5.75 2.83 0.06
CA TRP A 236 6.02 1.99 1.22
C TRP A 236 6.87 2.73 2.27
N VAL A 237 6.41 2.70 3.50
CA VAL A 237 7.11 3.22 4.67
C VAL A 237 7.23 2.13 5.72
N LYS A 238 8.43 1.95 6.26
CA LYS A 238 8.67 1.06 7.39
C LYS A 238 8.83 1.88 8.66
N ASP A 239 7.97 1.62 9.65
CA ASP A 239 8.08 2.20 10.98
C ASP A 239 8.18 1.08 12.02
N GLY A 240 9.30 1.02 12.72
CA GLY A 240 9.67 -0.15 13.50
C GLY A 240 9.79 -1.39 12.61
N ASP A 241 9.06 -2.47 12.97
CA ASP A 241 9.00 -3.71 12.19
C ASP A 241 7.78 -3.80 11.28
N THR A 242 7.01 -2.71 11.13
CA THR A 242 5.75 -2.70 10.42
C THR A 242 5.84 -1.87 9.14
N TRP A 243 5.32 -2.41 8.05
CA TRP A 243 5.20 -1.72 6.77
C TRP A 243 3.81 -1.08 6.63
N TYR A 244 3.80 0.11 6.05
CA TYR A 244 2.61 0.90 5.72
C TYR A 244 2.71 1.39 4.28
N TYR A 245 1.59 1.66 3.65
CA TYR A 245 1.58 2.21 2.30
C TYR A 245 0.85 3.55 2.27
N LEU A 246 1.55 4.57 1.78
CA LEU A 246 1.06 5.92 1.61
C LEU A 246 0.75 6.14 0.12
N GLU A 247 -0.42 6.65 -0.18
CA GLU A 247 -0.83 6.99 -1.54
C GLU A 247 0.02 8.13 -2.11
N ALA A 248 -0.15 8.45 -3.40
CA ALA A 248 0.48 9.60 -4.01
C ALA A 248 0.09 10.93 -3.32
N SER A 249 -1.09 10.99 -2.73
CA SER A 249 -1.57 12.09 -1.87
C SER A 249 -0.86 12.15 -0.51
N GLY A 250 -0.09 11.13 -0.15
CA GLY A 250 0.49 10.94 1.18
C GLY A 250 -0.45 10.28 2.20
N ALA A 251 -1.73 10.11 1.89
CA ALA A 251 -2.67 9.47 2.80
C ALA A 251 -2.38 7.96 2.96
N MET A 252 -2.40 7.49 4.21
CA MET A 252 -2.17 6.07 4.51
C MET A 252 -3.36 5.21 4.07
N LYS A 253 -3.08 4.12 3.35
CA LYS A 253 -4.08 3.08 3.06
C LYS A 253 -4.42 2.27 4.30
N ALA A 254 -5.70 1.92 4.45
CA ALA A 254 -6.19 1.06 5.54
C ALA A 254 -7.38 0.20 5.08
N SER A 255 -7.51 -1.00 5.63
CA SER A 255 -8.62 -1.93 5.38
C SER A 255 -8.87 -2.25 3.90
N GLN A 256 -7.84 -2.38 3.07
CA GLN A 256 -8.03 -2.56 1.65
C GLN A 256 -6.95 -3.40 0.95
N TRP A 257 -7.36 -4.01 -0.15
CA TRP A 257 -6.46 -4.58 -1.14
C TRP A 257 -5.97 -3.50 -2.10
N PHE A 258 -4.72 -3.61 -2.52
CA PHE A 258 -4.15 -2.74 -3.55
C PHE A 258 -3.00 -3.45 -4.27
N LYS A 259 -2.65 -2.94 -5.43
CA LYS A 259 -1.65 -3.55 -6.30
C LYS A 259 -0.45 -2.62 -6.47
N VAL A 260 0.75 -3.16 -6.26
CA VAL A 260 2.01 -2.47 -6.51
C VAL A 260 2.91 -3.40 -7.31
N SER A 261 3.49 -2.92 -8.41
CA SER A 261 4.41 -3.69 -9.25
C SER A 261 3.90 -5.10 -9.56
N ASP A 262 2.64 -5.20 -10.01
CA ASP A 262 1.92 -6.43 -10.36
C ASP A 262 1.68 -7.43 -9.22
N LYS A 263 1.93 -7.05 -7.97
CA LYS A 263 1.63 -7.86 -6.79
C LYS A 263 0.51 -7.25 -5.97
N TRP A 264 -0.36 -8.10 -5.44
CA TRP A 264 -1.42 -7.70 -4.53
C TRP A 264 -0.94 -7.72 -3.09
N TYR A 265 -1.36 -6.71 -2.34
CA TYR A 265 -1.09 -6.53 -0.91
C TYR A 265 -2.39 -6.18 -0.19
N TYR A 266 -2.43 -6.45 1.09
CA TYR A 266 -3.52 -6.02 1.96
C TYR A 266 -2.97 -5.25 3.16
N VAL A 267 -3.62 -4.16 3.51
CA VAL A 267 -3.35 -3.42 4.75
C VAL A 267 -4.55 -3.50 5.69
N ASN A 268 -4.24 -3.74 6.96
CA ASN A 268 -5.22 -3.85 8.03
C ASN A 268 -5.88 -2.49 8.35
N SER A 269 -6.85 -2.47 9.25
CA SER A 269 -7.55 -1.25 9.66
C SER A 269 -6.65 -0.19 10.30
N ASN A 270 -5.51 -0.60 10.86
CA ASN A 270 -4.48 0.30 11.38
C ASN A 270 -3.43 0.71 10.33
N GLY A 271 -3.61 0.34 9.06
CA GLY A 271 -2.68 0.58 7.97
C GLY A 271 -1.51 -0.40 7.87
N ALA A 272 -1.31 -1.27 8.85
CA ALA A 272 -0.22 -2.25 8.84
C ALA A 272 -0.38 -3.25 7.69
N MET A 273 0.70 -3.49 6.95
CA MET A 273 0.76 -4.52 5.91
C MET A 273 0.48 -5.90 6.51
N ALA A 274 -0.47 -6.62 5.93
CA ALA A 274 -0.80 -7.97 6.35
C ALA A 274 0.23 -8.99 5.83
N THR A 275 0.50 -10.00 6.64
CA THR A 275 1.29 -11.19 6.28
C THR A 275 0.61 -12.42 6.85
N GLY A 276 0.89 -13.59 6.28
CA GLY A 276 0.28 -14.83 6.71
C GLY A 276 -1.17 -14.99 6.21
N TRP A 277 -1.97 -15.77 6.92
CA TRP A 277 -3.35 -16.03 6.55
C TRP A 277 -4.26 -14.84 6.82
N LEU A 278 -5.04 -14.48 5.81
CA LEU A 278 -6.05 -13.42 5.85
C LEU A 278 -7.40 -14.00 5.42
N GLN A 279 -8.43 -13.81 6.23
CA GLN A 279 -9.81 -14.08 5.82
C GLN A 279 -10.45 -12.77 5.33
N TYR A 280 -10.93 -12.79 4.10
CA TYR A 280 -11.57 -11.63 3.48
C TYR A 280 -12.76 -12.08 2.64
N ASN A 281 -13.93 -11.50 2.85
CA ASN A 281 -15.18 -11.82 2.16
C ASN A 281 -15.49 -13.33 2.08
N GLY A 282 -15.26 -14.06 3.18
CA GLY A 282 -15.53 -15.50 3.28
C GLY A 282 -14.47 -16.42 2.69
N SER A 283 -13.46 -15.90 1.99
CA SER A 283 -12.34 -16.65 1.44
C SER A 283 -11.06 -16.44 2.25
N TRP A 284 -10.18 -17.43 2.24
CA TRP A 284 -8.85 -17.34 2.82
C TRP A 284 -7.82 -17.00 1.75
N TYR A 285 -6.90 -16.12 2.10
CA TYR A 285 -5.75 -15.70 1.30
C TYR A 285 -4.47 -15.86 2.12
N TYR A 286 -3.36 -16.05 1.44
CA TYR A 286 -2.07 -16.09 2.11
C TYR A 286 -1.16 -14.99 1.59
N LEU A 287 -0.71 -14.13 2.51
CA LEU A 287 0.26 -13.07 2.22
C LEU A 287 1.64 -13.58 2.66
N ASN A 288 2.59 -13.56 1.75
CA ASN A 288 3.97 -13.95 2.02
C ASN A 288 4.60 -13.03 3.09
N ALA A 289 5.77 -13.38 3.58
CA ALA A 289 6.49 -12.57 4.56
C ALA A 289 6.79 -11.14 4.07
N ASN A 290 6.87 -10.95 2.76
CA ASN A 290 7.01 -9.61 2.14
C ASN A 290 5.68 -8.92 1.84
N GLY A 291 4.56 -9.47 2.32
CA GLY A 291 3.21 -8.94 2.13
C GLY A 291 2.55 -9.28 0.80
N ALA A 292 3.28 -9.79 -0.19
CA ALA A 292 2.70 -10.12 -1.48
C ALA A 292 1.74 -11.32 -1.38
N MET A 293 0.55 -11.20 -1.99
CA MET A 293 -0.42 -12.29 -2.06
C MET A 293 0.16 -13.49 -2.81
N ALA A 294 0.05 -14.66 -2.20
CA ALA A 294 0.48 -15.91 -2.80
C ALA A 294 -0.56 -16.44 -3.79
N THR A 295 -0.08 -17.12 -4.84
CA THR A 295 -0.86 -17.91 -5.78
C THR A 295 -0.13 -19.22 -6.04
N GLY A 296 -0.84 -20.28 -6.44
CA GLY A 296 -0.27 -21.60 -6.61
C GLY A 296 0.03 -22.28 -5.27
N TRP A 297 0.99 -23.19 -5.25
CA TRP A 297 1.33 -23.97 -4.07
C TRP A 297 2.10 -23.16 -3.03
N ALA A 298 1.66 -23.22 -1.80
CA ALA A 298 2.32 -22.62 -0.63
C ALA A 298 2.46 -23.65 0.49
N LYS A 299 3.65 -23.74 1.08
CA LYS A 299 3.88 -24.57 2.26
C LYS A 299 3.90 -23.72 3.50
N VAL A 300 2.93 -23.93 4.39
CA VAL A 300 2.77 -23.16 5.62
C VAL A 300 2.72 -24.10 6.80
N ASN A 301 3.59 -23.91 7.77
CA ASN A 301 3.68 -24.73 8.99
C ASN A 301 3.71 -26.26 8.70
N GLY A 302 4.41 -26.65 7.63
CA GLY A 302 4.57 -28.05 7.25
C GLY A 302 3.47 -28.61 6.34
N SER A 303 2.33 -27.95 6.19
CA SER A 303 1.22 -28.35 5.30
C SER A 303 1.28 -27.59 3.98
N TRP A 304 0.88 -28.26 2.89
CA TRP A 304 0.73 -27.63 1.58
C TRP A 304 -0.69 -27.13 1.39
N TYR A 305 -0.81 -25.97 0.76
CA TYR A 305 -2.05 -25.30 0.38
C TYR A 305 -1.95 -24.86 -1.07
N TYR A 306 -3.07 -24.77 -1.74
CA TYR A 306 -3.15 -24.22 -3.09
C TYR A 306 -3.96 -22.94 -3.10
N LEU A 307 -3.37 -21.87 -3.61
CA LEU A 307 -4.01 -20.57 -3.78
C LEU A 307 -4.34 -20.41 -5.26
N ASN A 308 -5.60 -20.21 -5.58
CA ASN A 308 -6.08 -19.98 -6.94
C ASN A 308 -5.39 -18.75 -7.57
N ALA A 309 -5.56 -18.54 -8.86
CA ALA A 309 -4.99 -17.39 -9.56
C ALA A 309 -5.45 -16.05 -8.98
N ASN A 310 -6.65 -15.99 -8.40
CA ASN A 310 -7.17 -14.81 -7.68
C ASN A 310 -6.69 -14.71 -6.22
N GLY A 311 -5.84 -15.62 -5.77
CA GLY A 311 -5.29 -15.70 -4.41
C GLY A 311 -6.16 -16.42 -3.39
N SER A 312 -7.41 -16.78 -3.70
CA SER A 312 -8.26 -17.51 -2.75
C SER A 312 -7.75 -18.92 -2.51
N MET A 313 -7.83 -19.40 -1.27
CA MET A 313 -7.43 -20.76 -0.89
C MET A 313 -8.40 -21.78 -1.50
N ALA A 314 -7.88 -22.76 -2.19
CA ALA A 314 -8.65 -23.86 -2.74
C ALA A 314 -8.99 -24.92 -1.68
N THR A 315 -10.12 -25.58 -1.86
CA THR A 315 -10.54 -26.78 -1.12
C THR A 315 -11.11 -27.81 -2.11
N GLY A 316 -11.11 -29.07 -1.73
CA GLY A 316 -11.56 -30.14 -2.62
C GLY A 316 -10.52 -30.51 -3.68
N TRP A 317 -10.97 -30.91 -4.85
CA TRP A 317 -10.10 -31.33 -5.94
C TRP A 317 -9.47 -30.14 -6.65
N VAL A 318 -8.15 -30.23 -6.86
CA VAL A 318 -7.36 -29.25 -7.61
C VAL A 318 -6.51 -29.99 -8.64
N LYS A 319 -6.54 -29.52 -9.88
CA LYS A 319 -5.67 -30.01 -10.96
C LYS A 319 -4.53 -29.03 -11.17
N ASP A 320 -3.30 -29.51 -11.04
CA ASP A 320 -2.11 -28.73 -11.36
C ASP A 320 -1.27 -29.51 -12.40
N GLY A 321 -1.14 -28.92 -13.59
CA GLY A 321 -0.66 -29.66 -14.75
C GLY A 321 -1.56 -30.86 -15.05
N ASP A 322 -0.97 -32.04 -15.13
CA ASP A 322 -1.70 -33.29 -15.37
C ASP A 322 -2.00 -34.09 -14.10
N THR A 323 -1.79 -33.49 -12.93
CA THR A 323 -1.91 -34.16 -11.64
C THR A 323 -3.04 -33.60 -10.81
N TRP A 324 -3.85 -34.50 -10.22
CA TRP A 324 -4.89 -34.13 -9.29
C TRP A 324 -4.41 -34.24 -7.85
N TYR A 325 -4.87 -33.28 -7.04
CA TYR A 325 -4.61 -33.16 -5.62
C TYR A 325 -5.94 -32.94 -4.88
N TYR A 326 -5.99 -33.29 -3.62
CA TYR A 326 -7.16 -33.01 -2.79
C TYR A 326 -6.81 -32.19 -1.57
N LEU A 327 -7.48 -31.04 -1.44
CA LEU A 327 -7.36 -30.13 -0.31
C LEU A 327 -8.54 -30.36 0.64
N GLU A 328 -8.25 -30.48 1.91
CA GLU A 328 -9.28 -30.60 2.94
C GLU A 328 -10.10 -29.31 3.07
N ALA A 329 -11.20 -29.34 3.84
CA ALA A 329 -11.95 -28.13 4.17
C ALA A 329 -11.10 -27.05 4.86
N SER A 330 -10.02 -27.45 5.53
CA SER A 330 -8.99 -26.58 6.09
C SER A 330 -8.07 -25.95 5.04
N GLY A 331 -8.14 -26.39 3.78
CA GLY A 331 -7.21 -26.08 2.70
C GLY A 331 -5.93 -26.93 2.69
N ALA A 332 -5.67 -27.71 3.73
CA ALA A 332 -4.46 -28.54 3.79
C ALA A 332 -4.53 -29.69 2.77
N MET A 333 -3.44 -29.90 2.00
CA MET A 333 -3.33 -30.96 1.03
C MET A 333 -3.25 -32.33 1.73
N LYS A 334 -4.07 -33.31 1.28
CA LYS A 334 -3.94 -34.70 1.71
C LYS A 334 -2.69 -35.35 1.09
N ALA A 335 -2.01 -36.18 1.87
CA ALA A 335 -0.87 -36.93 1.42
C ALA A 335 -0.79 -38.28 2.13
N SER A 336 -0.27 -39.30 1.45
CA SER A 336 -0.04 -40.65 1.97
C SER A 336 -1.26 -41.28 2.65
N GLN A 337 -2.45 -41.14 2.06
CA GLN A 337 -3.67 -41.63 2.70
C GLN A 337 -4.77 -41.99 1.72
N TRP A 338 -5.62 -42.94 2.16
CA TRP A 338 -6.91 -43.22 1.58
C TRP A 338 -7.96 -42.26 2.14
N PHE A 339 -8.88 -41.82 1.30
CA PHE A 339 -9.99 -40.97 1.71
C PHE A 339 -11.21 -41.14 0.82
N LYS A 340 -12.37 -40.75 1.30
CA LYS A 340 -13.64 -40.95 0.61
C LYS A 340 -14.24 -39.60 0.21
N VAL A 341 -14.64 -39.51 -1.05
CA VAL A 341 -15.39 -38.37 -1.59
C VAL A 341 -16.59 -38.87 -2.35
N SER A 342 -17.79 -38.39 -2.05
CA SER A 342 -19.04 -38.79 -2.73
C SER A 342 -19.19 -40.29 -2.92
N ASP A 343 -18.98 -41.03 -1.82
CA ASP A 343 -19.05 -42.51 -1.75
C ASP A 343 -17.99 -43.31 -2.51
N LYS A 344 -16.98 -42.65 -3.11
CA LYS A 344 -15.84 -43.30 -3.76
C LYS A 344 -14.57 -43.12 -2.94
N TRP A 345 -13.73 -44.17 -2.95
CA TRP A 345 -12.43 -44.12 -2.28
C TRP A 345 -11.33 -43.74 -3.27
N TYR A 346 -10.40 -42.93 -2.79
CA TYR A 346 -9.25 -42.41 -3.50
C TYR A 346 -8.00 -42.55 -2.64
N TYR A 347 -6.85 -42.66 -3.29
CA TYR A 347 -5.56 -42.62 -2.61
C TYR A 347 -4.68 -41.49 -3.18
N VAL A 348 -4.07 -40.73 -2.31
CA VAL A 348 -3.02 -39.75 -2.65
C VAL A 348 -1.69 -40.23 -2.07
N ASN A 349 -0.63 -40.15 -2.86
CA ASN A 349 0.71 -40.55 -2.46
C ASN A 349 1.39 -39.54 -1.53
N GLY A 350 2.68 -39.73 -1.21
CA GLY A 350 3.44 -38.86 -0.31
C GLY A 350 3.63 -37.44 -0.83
N SER A 351 3.55 -37.23 -2.14
CA SER A 351 3.57 -35.90 -2.76
C SER A 351 2.17 -35.25 -2.86
N GLY A 352 1.12 -35.92 -2.41
CA GLY A 352 -0.27 -35.48 -2.55
C GLY A 352 -0.92 -35.83 -3.88
N SER A 353 -0.16 -36.40 -4.84
CA SER A 353 -0.67 -36.75 -6.16
C SER A 353 -1.67 -37.91 -6.09
N LEU A 354 -2.79 -37.78 -6.79
CA LEU A 354 -3.79 -38.86 -6.93
C LEU A 354 -3.16 -40.09 -7.60
N ALA A 355 -3.30 -41.23 -6.98
CA ALA A 355 -2.93 -42.51 -7.59
C ALA A 355 -3.97 -42.90 -8.64
N VAL A 356 -3.51 -43.23 -9.84
CA VAL A 356 -4.35 -43.66 -10.97
C VAL A 356 -3.75 -44.92 -11.63
N ASN A 357 -4.59 -45.82 -12.13
CA ASN A 357 -4.19 -47.05 -12.84
C ASN A 357 -3.08 -47.84 -12.12
N THR A 358 -3.19 -47.98 -10.80
CA THR A 358 -2.17 -48.66 -9.98
C THR A 358 -2.79 -49.38 -8.81
N THR A 359 -1.97 -50.16 -8.10
CA THR A 359 -2.37 -50.87 -6.88
C THR A 359 -1.61 -50.30 -5.68
N VAL A 360 -2.33 -49.93 -4.64
CA VAL A 360 -1.80 -49.38 -3.38
C VAL A 360 -2.32 -50.25 -2.23
N ASP A 361 -1.44 -50.79 -1.41
CA ASP A 361 -1.76 -51.64 -0.26
C ASP A 361 -2.71 -52.82 -0.62
N GLY A 362 -2.60 -53.36 -1.86
CA GLY A 362 -3.43 -54.45 -2.35
C GLY A 362 -4.78 -54.00 -2.95
N TYR A 363 -5.08 -52.72 -2.96
CA TYR A 363 -6.29 -52.15 -3.55
C TYR A 363 -5.96 -51.48 -4.88
N THR A 364 -6.76 -51.80 -5.92
CA THR A 364 -6.54 -51.24 -7.27
C THR A 364 -7.38 -49.96 -7.45
N VAL A 365 -6.77 -48.93 -8.02
CA VAL A 365 -7.46 -47.71 -8.46
C VAL A 365 -7.48 -47.64 -9.99
N ASN A 366 -8.59 -47.19 -10.53
CA ASN A 366 -8.80 -47.03 -11.97
C ASN A 366 -8.16 -45.73 -12.52
N GLU A 367 -8.44 -45.47 -13.78
CA GLU A 367 -7.97 -44.27 -14.48
C GLU A 367 -8.44 -42.93 -13.83
N ASN A 368 -9.57 -42.95 -13.15
CA ASN A 368 -10.13 -41.79 -12.40
C ASN A 368 -9.62 -41.76 -10.95
N GLY A 369 -8.72 -42.64 -10.55
CA GLY A 369 -8.23 -42.75 -9.18
C GLY A 369 -9.21 -43.39 -8.19
N GLU A 370 -10.33 -43.94 -8.68
CA GLU A 370 -11.36 -44.56 -7.86
C GLU A 370 -10.97 -46.01 -7.54
N TRP A 371 -11.12 -46.43 -6.27
CA TRP A 371 -10.98 -47.83 -5.89
C TRP A 371 -12.02 -48.69 -6.60
N VAL A 372 -11.56 -49.80 -7.22
CA VAL A 372 -12.36 -50.75 -7.98
C VAL A 372 -12.20 -52.18 -7.46
#